data_5e0155d276a4f61903fecd2980b34cf8
#
_entry.id   5e0155d276a4f61903fecd2980b34cf8
#
_cell.length_a   1.000
_cell.length_b   1.000
_cell.length_c   1.000
_cell.angle_alpha   90.00
_cell.angle_beta   90.00
_cell.angle_gamma   90.00
#
_symmetry.space_group_name_H-M   'P 1'
#
loop_
_entity.id
_entity.type
_entity.pdbx_description
1 polymer ?
#
loop_
_entity_poly.entity_id
_entity_poly.type
_entity_poly.pdbx_seq_one_letter_code
_entity_poly.pdbx_strand_id
1 'polypeptide(L)'
;MAIVIALLTVATVTCEQLIVTEREKVETLLNELAGHVANNNTDGILPHISGKHPETKQEAMADMAKATFNSCTVIGTNYFEGPTAEKPGAEICFAVSVSGSSGQFVNENGRMKVTINFDKSGDQWKITKYKYELPMGSVKL
;
A
#
# COMPACT_ATOMS: atom_id res chain seq x y z
N MET A 1 -44.29 -7.69 7.55
CA MET A 1 -43.37 -7.36 8.64
C MET A 1 -42.02 -8.08 8.51
N ALA A 2 -42.01 -9.41 8.41
CA ALA A 2 -40.77 -10.17 8.30
C ALA A 2 -39.93 -9.84 7.05
N ILE A 3 -40.57 -9.57 5.93
CA ILE A 3 -39.90 -9.23 4.66
C ILE A 3 -39.20 -7.88 4.76
N VAL A 4 -39.83 -6.89 5.42
CA VAL A 4 -39.27 -5.55 5.58
C VAL A 4 -38.03 -5.58 6.48
N ILE A 5 -38.08 -6.36 7.56
CA ILE A 5 -36.96 -6.53 8.49
C ILE A 5 -35.80 -7.22 7.77
N ALA A 6 -36.07 -8.26 6.97
CA ALA A 6 -35.06 -8.96 6.20
C ALA A 6 -34.38 -8.03 5.18
N LEU A 7 -35.16 -7.18 4.48
CA LEU A 7 -34.61 -6.22 3.51
C LEU A 7 -33.70 -5.17 4.20
N LEU A 8 -34.13 -4.65 5.35
CA LEU A 8 -33.31 -3.68 6.12
C LEU A 8 -32.02 -4.32 6.61
N THR A 9 -32.07 -5.57 7.08
CA THR A 9 -30.89 -6.28 7.53
C THR A 9 -29.91 -6.50 6.39
N VAL A 10 -30.39 -6.91 5.21
CA VAL A 10 -29.56 -7.12 4.02
C VAL A 10 -28.91 -5.79 3.59
N ALA A 11 -29.67 -4.69 3.58
CA ALA A 11 -29.15 -3.38 3.20
C ALA A 11 -28.03 -2.92 4.15
N THR A 12 -28.21 -3.10 5.46
CA THR A 12 -27.22 -2.73 6.47
C THR A 12 -25.95 -3.55 6.31
N VAL A 13 -26.07 -4.85 6.16
CA VAL A 13 -24.92 -5.75 5.97
C VAL A 13 -24.16 -5.40 4.68
N THR A 14 -24.89 -5.09 3.62
CA THR A 14 -24.28 -4.72 2.33
C THR A 14 -23.47 -3.44 2.44
N CYS A 15 -23.99 -2.41 3.15
CA CYS A 15 -23.25 -1.17 3.35
C CYS A 15 -21.98 -1.38 4.17
N GLU A 16 -22.06 -2.15 5.25
CA GLU A 16 -20.89 -2.47 6.06
C GLU A 16 -19.84 -3.25 5.26
N GLN A 17 -20.27 -4.22 4.45
CA GLN A 17 -19.37 -4.99 3.61
C GLN A 17 -18.69 -4.12 2.55
N LEU A 18 -19.37 -3.12 1.99
CA LEU A 18 -18.77 -2.22 0.99
C LEU A 18 -17.65 -1.39 1.61
N ILE A 19 -17.84 -0.84 2.81
CA ILE A 19 -16.83 -0.04 3.50
C ILE A 19 -15.62 -0.90 3.86
N VAL A 20 -15.84 -2.06 4.43
CA VAL A 20 -14.77 -3.01 4.80
C VAL A 20 -14.03 -3.47 3.54
N THR A 21 -14.75 -3.71 2.45
CA THR A 21 -14.16 -4.22 1.20
C THR A 21 -13.14 -3.27 0.59
N GLU A 22 -13.37 -1.96 0.60
CA GLU A 22 -12.40 -0.99 0.04
C GLU A 22 -11.10 -1.00 0.83
N ARG A 23 -11.18 -0.98 2.15
CA ARG A 23 -10.00 -1.07 2.99
C ARG A 23 -9.28 -2.41 2.82
N GLU A 24 -10.03 -3.50 2.77
CA GLU A 24 -9.46 -4.83 2.57
C GLU A 24 -8.76 -4.97 1.22
N LYS A 25 -9.33 -4.37 0.18
CA LYS A 25 -8.69 -4.37 -1.14
C LYS A 25 -7.34 -3.66 -1.11
N VAL A 26 -7.27 -2.50 -0.44
CA VAL A 26 -6.03 -1.76 -0.31
C VAL A 26 -5.03 -2.55 0.54
N GLU A 27 -5.45 -3.13 1.65
CA GLU A 27 -4.56 -3.93 2.50
C GLU A 27 -4.05 -5.19 1.78
N THR A 28 -4.90 -5.84 1.00
CA THR A 28 -4.49 -6.97 0.16
C THR A 28 -3.45 -6.52 -0.87
N LEU A 29 -3.67 -5.37 -1.49
CA LEU A 29 -2.72 -4.81 -2.45
C LEU A 29 -1.39 -4.49 -1.78
N LEU A 30 -1.40 -3.96 -0.55
CA LEU A 30 -0.16 -3.70 0.19
C LEU A 30 0.64 -4.97 0.44
N ASN A 31 -0.03 -6.06 0.81
CA ASN A 31 0.64 -7.33 1.04
C ASN A 31 1.22 -7.89 -0.27
N GLU A 32 0.52 -7.73 -1.37
CA GLU A 32 1.00 -8.12 -2.69
C GLU A 32 2.24 -7.30 -3.08
N LEU A 33 2.19 -5.98 -2.89
CA LEU A 33 3.31 -5.10 -3.18
C LEU A 33 4.52 -5.45 -2.30
N ALA A 34 4.30 -5.72 -1.02
CA ALA A 34 5.37 -6.13 -0.11
C ALA A 34 6.03 -7.43 -0.58
N GLY A 35 5.24 -8.37 -1.09
CA GLY A 35 5.75 -9.60 -1.68
C GLY A 35 6.63 -9.34 -2.90
N HIS A 36 6.23 -8.42 -3.77
CA HIS A 36 7.05 -8.04 -4.92
C HIS A 36 8.36 -7.38 -4.50
N VAL A 37 8.31 -6.53 -3.47
CA VAL A 37 9.54 -5.92 -2.92
C VAL A 37 10.46 -7.00 -2.37
N ALA A 38 9.93 -7.93 -1.58
CA ALA A 38 10.72 -9.02 -0.99
C ALA A 38 11.39 -9.89 -2.04
N ASN A 39 10.77 -10.03 -3.21
CA ASN A 39 11.30 -10.82 -4.32
C ASN A 39 12.10 -9.99 -5.34
N ASN A 40 12.30 -8.70 -5.06
CA ASN A 40 12.99 -7.77 -5.96
C ASN A 40 12.31 -7.72 -7.35
N ASN A 41 10.99 -7.86 -7.36
CA ASN A 41 10.20 -7.93 -8.59
C ASN A 41 9.64 -6.55 -8.94
N THR A 42 10.48 -5.71 -9.52
CA THR A 42 10.09 -4.36 -9.96
C THR A 42 8.95 -4.44 -10.99
N ASP A 43 9.02 -5.39 -11.91
CA ASP A 43 7.99 -5.56 -12.94
C ASP A 43 6.63 -5.91 -12.37
N GLY A 44 6.58 -6.50 -11.18
CA GLY A 44 5.32 -6.77 -10.48
C GLY A 44 4.72 -5.54 -9.81
N ILE A 45 5.56 -4.56 -9.48
CA ILE A 45 5.12 -3.32 -8.82
C ILE A 45 4.58 -2.31 -9.83
N LEU A 46 5.25 -2.15 -10.96
CA LEU A 46 4.95 -1.10 -11.94
C LEU A 46 3.50 -1.08 -12.44
N PRO A 47 2.83 -2.23 -12.69
CA PRO A 47 1.44 -2.22 -13.12
C PRO A 47 0.47 -1.63 -12.11
N HIS A 48 0.85 -1.57 -10.83
CA HIS A 48 0.02 -1.00 -9.77
C HIS A 48 0.16 0.51 -9.65
N ILE A 49 1.08 1.12 -10.40
CA ILE A 49 1.28 2.57 -10.41
C ILE A 49 0.47 3.16 -11.56
N SER A 50 -0.22 4.27 -11.26
CA SER A 50 -1.08 4.94 -12.25
C SER A 50 -0.28 5.36 -13.49
N GLY A 51 -0.83 5.07 -14.68
CA GLY A 51 -0.24 5.50 -15.94
C GLY A 51 -0.21 7.02 -16.12
N LYS A 52 -0.97 7.76 -15.31
CA LYS A 52 -0.97 9.22 -15.33
C LYS A 52 0.19 9.83 -14.54
N HIS A 53 0.97 8.99 -13.86
CA HIS A 53 2.09 9.43 -13.00
C HIS A 53 3.37 8.69 -13.38
N PRO A 54 3.93 8.97 -14.59
CA PRO A 54 5.16 8.31 -15.03
C PRO A 54 6.36 8.64 -14.14
N GLU A 55 6.37 9.79 -13.49
CA GLU A 55 7.40 10.18 -12.53
C GLU A 55 7.43 9.23 -11.32
N THR A 56 6.27 8.77 -10.86
CA THR A 56 6.18 7.82 -9.77
C THR A 56 6.72 6.46 -10.17
N LYS A 57 6.47 6.03 -11.40
CA LYS A 57 7.06 4.79 -11.93
C LYS A 57 8.58 4.86 -11.98
N GLN A 58 9.13 5.98 -12.44
CA GLN A 58 10.58 6.18 -12.50
C GLN A 58 11.19 6.19 -11.11
N GLU A 59 10.53 6.83 -10.15
CA GLU A 59 10.97 6.86 -8.77
C GLU A 59 11.00 5.45 -8.17
N ALA A 60 9.95 4.65 -8.40
CA ALA A 60 9.89 3.27 -7.92
C ALA A 60 10.99 2.41 -8.52
N MET A 61 11.25 2.55 -9.82
CA MET A 61 12.33 1.84 -10.49
C MET A 61 13.69 2.21 -9.90
N ALA A 62 13.92 3.50 -9.65
CA ALA A 62 15.16 3.99 -9.06
C ALA A 62 15.34 3.47 -7.62
N ASP A 63 14.28 3.51 -6.82
CA ASP A 63 14.34 3.03 -5.45
C ASP A 63 14.59 1.54 -5.36
N MET A 64 13.94 0.74 -6.22
CA MET A 64 14.18 -0.70 -6.27
C MET A 64 15.58 -1.05 -6.75
N ALA A 65 16.18 -0.21 -7.59
CA ALA A 65 17.54 -0.44 -8.08
C ALA A 65 18.62 -0.17 -7.04
N LYS A 66 18.29 0.62 -6.00
CA LYS A 66 19.25 1.01 -4.96
C LYS A 66 19.52 -0.09 -3.94
N ALA A 67 18.66 -1.09 -3.84
CA ALA A 67 18.74 -2.09 -2.79
C ALA A 67 18.33 -3.46 -3.31
N THR A 68 18.82 -4.49 -2.64
CA THR A 68 18.37 -5.86 -2.84
C THR A 68 17.67 -6.29 -1.56
N PHE A 69 16.42 -6.69 -1.66
CA PHE A 69 15.60 -7.03 -0.51
C PHE A 69 15.60 -8.53 -0.26
N ASN A 70 15.65 -8.92 0.99
CA ASN A 70 15.52 -10.31 1.43
C ASN A 70 14.12 -10.58 1.98
N SER A 71 13.53 -9.58 2.63
CA SER A 71 12.17 -9.68 3.14
C SER A 71 11.51 -8.32 3.19
N CYS A 72 10.19 -8.31 3.10
CA CYS A 72 9.37 -7.12 3.29
C CYS A 72 7.99 -7.58 3.77
N THR A 73 7.62 -7.18 4.97
CA THR A 73 6.36 -7.62 5.60
C THR A 73 5.63 -6.41 6.16
N VAL A 74 4.36 -6.28 5.84
CA VAL A 74 3.51 -5.25 6.44
C VAL A 74 3.26 -5.63 7.90
N ILE A 75 3.65 -4.74 8.82
CA ILE A 75 3.48 -4.97 10.26
C ILE A 75 2.11 -4.51 10.73
N GLY A 76 1.64 -3.38 10.23
CA GLY A 76 0.35 -2.85 10.61
C GLY A 76 0.04 -1.54 9.92
N THR A 77 -1.23 -1.15 9.97
CA THR A 77 -1.72 0.09 9.36
C THR A 77 -1.85 1.15 10.43
N ASN A 78 -1.20 2.29 10.24
CA ASN A 78 -1.29 3.43 11.16
C ASN A 78 -2.57 4.20 10.94
N TYR A 79 -2.92 4.50 9.69
CA TYR A 79 -4.20 5.09 9.35
C TYR A 79 -4.59 4.78 7.91
N PHE A 80 -5.88 4.83 7.65
CA PHE A 80 -6.45 4.71 6.31
C PHE A 80 -7.52 5.78 6.13
N GLU A 81 -7.36 6.60 5.10
CA GLU A 81 -8.36 7.59 4.70
C GLU A 81 -8.93 7.18 3.36
N GLY A 82 -10.19 6.77 3.36
CA GLY A 82 -10.88 6.36 2.14
C GLY A 82 -11.36 7.54 1.31
N PRO A 83 -11.94 7.25 0.15
CA PRO A 83 -12.45 8.29 -0.72
C PRO A 83 -13.63 9.02 -0.09
N THR A 84 -13.69 10.33 -0.31
CA THR A 84 -14.80 11.19 0.11
C THR A 84 -15.33 11.92 -1.12
N ALA A 85 -16.46 12.65 -0.95
CA ALA A 85 -17.00 13.45 -2.03
C ALA A 85 -16.01 14.54 -2.50
N GLU A 86 -15.16 15.03 -1.60
CA GLU A 86 -14.18 16.07 -1.91
C GLU A 86 -12.85 15.48 -2.39
N LYS A 87 -12.49 14.28 -1.93
CA LYS A 87 -11.24 13.61 -2.30
C LYS A 87 -11.55 12.20 -2.77
N PRO A 88 -11.52 11.94 -4.09
CA PRO A 88 -11.85 10.62 -4.63
C PRO A 88 -10.77 9.57 -4.40
N GLY A 89 -9.57 9.98 -3.99
CA GLY A 89 -8.47 9.06 -3.74
C GLY A 89 -8.47 8.52 -2.32
N ALA A 90 -7.55 7.60 -2.05
CA ALA A 90 -7.34 7.05 -0.73
C ALA A 90 -5.89 7.25 -0.32
N GLU A 91 -5.65 7.36 0.98
CA GLU A 91 -4.31 7.44 1.55
C GLU A 91 -4.18 6.41 2.66
N ILE A 92 -3.09 5.66 2.64
CA ILE A 92 -2.80 4.70 3.70
C ILE A 92 -1.39 4.92 4.22
N CYS A 93 -1.26 4.92 5.52
CA CYS A 93 0.04 4.95 6.20
C CYS A 93 0.21 3.65 6.98
N PHE A 94 1.30 2.97 6.75
CA PHE A 94 1.54 1.65 7.35
C PHE A 94 3.01 1.47 7.66
N ALA A 95 3.30 0.50 8.51
CA ALA A 95 4.65 0.15 8.86
C ALA A 95 5.03 -1.16 8.19
N VAL A 96 6.27 -1.25 7.72
CA VAL A 96 6.83 -2.47 7.16
C VAL A 96 8.11 -2.84 7.88
N SER A 97 8.36 -4.13 8.01
CA SER A 97 9.64 -4.68 8.40
C SER A 97 10.36 -5.12 7.13
N VAL A 98 11.54 -4.60 6.91
CA VAL A 98 12.33 -4.94 5.72
C VAL A 98 13.70 -5.44 6.13
N SER A 99 14.25 -6.36 5.35
CA SER A 99 15.66 -6.71 5.43
C SER A 99 16.22 -6.72 4.03
N GLY A 100 17.49 -6.33 3.91
CA GLY A 100 18.12 -6.26 2.61
C GLY A 100 19.48 -5.61 2.67
N SER A 101 20.02 -5.33 1.50
CA SER A 101 21.33 -4.74 1.32
C SER A 101 21.24 -3.61 0.32
N SER A 102 21.95 -2.52 0.60
CA SER A 102 22.16 -1.44 -0.37
C SER A 102 23.66 -1.18 -0.46
N GLY A 103 24.07 -0.22 -1.27
CA GLY A 103 25.49 0.02 -1.53
C GLY A 103 26.38 0.10 -0.30
N GLN A 104 25.87 0.53 0.85
CA GLN A 104 26.62 0.68 2.08
C GLN A 104 26.22 -0.31 3.17
N PHE A 105 25.13 -1.07 2.97
CA PHE A 105 24.56 -1.93 4.00
C PHE A 105 24.40 -3.33 3.48
N VAL A 106 24.81 -4.31 4.27
CA VAL A 106 24.71 -5.73 3.95
C VAL A 106 23.87 -6.40 5.02
N ASN A 107 22.76 -7.02 4.61
CA ASN A 107 21.85 -7.78 5.48
C ASN A 107 21.33 -6.97 6.68
N GLU A 108 21.02 -5.71 6.45
CA GLU A 108 20.45 -4.87 7.49
C GLU A 108 18.94 -5.10 7.62
N ASN A 109 18.46 -5.03 8.86
CA ASN A 109 17.05 -5.12 9.19
C ASN A 109 16.56 -3.76 9.66
N GLY A 110 15.36 -3.40 9.28
CA GLY A 110 14.80 -2.13 9.72
C GLY A 110 13.29 -2.10 9.59
N ARG A 111 12.73 -1.06 10.19
CA ARG A 111 11.31 -0.74 10.04
C ARG A 111 11.19 0.57 9.30
N MET A 112 10.24 0.64 8.39
CA MET A 112 9.94 1.87 7.67
C MET A 112 8.46 2.19 7.81
N LYS A 113 8.19 3.48 7.83
CA LYS A 113 6.84 4.01 7.73
C LYS A 113 6.62 4.42 6.29
N VAL A 114 5.59 3.87 5.67
CA VAL A 114 5.28 4.12 4.26
C VAL A 114 3.91 4.74 4.15
N THR A 115 3.79 5.79 3.34
CA THR A 115 2.52 6.41 3.03
C THR A 115 2.30 6.33 1.53
N ILE A 116 1.16 5.78 1.12
CA ILE A 116 0.81 5.64 -0.29
C ILE A 116 -0.52 6.33 -0.55
N ASN A 117 -0.55 7.12 -1.63
CA ASN A 117 -1.76 7.70 -2.15
C ASN A 117 -2.22 6.90 -3.37
N PHE A 118 -3.51 6.61 -3.42
CA PHE A 118 -4.13 5.83 -4.48
C PHE A 118 -5.25 6.62 -5.14
N ASP A 119 -5.41 6.41 -6.44
CA ASP A 119 -6.61 6.80 -7.17
C ASP A 119 -7.29 5.54 -7.71
N LYS A 120 -8.60 5.60 -7.81
CA LYS A 120 -9.36 4.48 -8.35
C LYS A 120 -9.49 4.62 -9.85
N SER A 121 -9.07 3.57 -10.57
CA SER A 121 -9.22 3.48 -12.02
C SER A 121 -10.14 2.30 -12.31
N GLY A 122 -11.43 2.60 -12.57
CA GLY A 122 -12.46 1.56 -12.62
C GLY A 122 -12.62 0.92 -11.25
N ASP A 123 -12.44 -0.39 -11.16
CA ASP A 123 -12.53 -1.13 -9.90
C ASP A 123 -11.17 -1.33 -9.23
N GLN A 124 -10.11 -0.78 -9.81
CA GLN A 124 -8.75 -1.00 -9.32
C GLN A 124 -8.15 0.25 -8.69
N TRP A 125 -7.48 0.07 -7.56
CA TRP A 125 -6.70 1.12 -6.93
C TRP A 125 -5.32 1.17 -7.57
N LYS A 126 -4.90 2.39 -7.98
CA LYS A 126 -3.58 2.61 -8.58
C LYS A 126 -2.81 3.62 -7.74
N ILE A 127 -1.54 3.36 -7.55
CA ILE A 127 -0.64 4.24 -6.80
C ILE A 127 -0.40 5.52 -7.60
N THR A 128 -0.61 6.68 -6.99
CA THR A 128 -0.30 7.97 -7.60
C THR A 128 0.98 8.57 -7.02
N LYS A 129 1.24 8.32 -5.75
CA LYS A 129 2.39 8.86 -5.04
C LYS A 129 2.69 7.98 -3.83
N TYR A 130 3.96 7.90 -3.46
CA TYR A 130 4.35 7.24 -2.22
C TYR A 130 5.52 7.98 -1.58
N LYS A 131 5.68 7.80 -0.30
CA LYS A 131 6.87 8.24 0.44
C LYS A 131 7.16 7.25 1.55
N TYR A 132 8.41 7.20 1.97
CA TYR A 132 8.81 6.35 3.08
C TYR A 132 9.74 7.11 4.01
N GLU A 133 9.67 6.77 5.29
CA GLU A 133 10.48 7.38 6.33
C GLU A 133 11.11 6.28 7.18
N LEU A 134 12.39 6.42 7.42
CA LEU A 134 13.11 5.55 8.33
C LEU A 134 12.87 6.04 9.76
N PRO A 135 12.67 5.14 10.74
CA PRO A 135 12.54 5.55 12.12
C PRO A 135 13.82 6.23 12.61
N MET A 136 13.66 7.19 13.51
CA MET A 136 14.81 7.84 14.15
C MET A 136 15.69 6.81 14.85
N GLY A 137 16.98 6.86 14.57
CA GLY A 137 17.96 5.95 15.14
C GLY A 137 18.24 4.70 14.32
N SER A 138 17.48 4.42 13.26
CA SER A 138 17.77 3.31 12.35
C SER A 138 18.71 3.70 11.22
N VAL A 139 19.07 4.96 11.14
CA VAL A 139 19.98 5.49 10.13
C VAL A 139 21.32 5.74 10.75
N LYS A 140 21.89 4.74 11.35
CA LYS A 140 23.26 4.87 11.75
C LYS A 140 24.13 4.25 10.74
N LEU A 141 24.21 4.99 9.80
CA LEU A 141 25.00 4.35 8.82
C LEU A 141 26.01 5.34 8.36
#